data_917aff53346fe0fe8e021f60d340ba44
#
_entry.id   917aff53346fe0fe8e021f60d340ba44
#
_cell.length_a   1.000
_cell.length_b   1.000
_cell.length_c   1.000
_cell.angle_alpha   90.00
_cell.angle_beta   90.00
_cell.angle_gamma   90.00
#
_symmetry.space_group_name_H-M   'P 1'
#
loop_
_entity.id
_entity.type
_entity.pdbx_description
1 polymer ?
#
loop_
_entity_poly.entity_id
_entity_poly.type
_entity_poly.pdbx_seq_one_letter_code
_entity_poly.pdbx_strand_id
1 'polypeptide(L)'
;MGVSYYMGDLNPTLPFAMSQLEYGGVIRFNYNNRWTFRADYAYATVKADDKIIKWRPERELNFTSKIHDLSFVAEFNFLEYYTGNPKRNVSPYIFGGISVFYYTPFAEINGELVNLRYENPKTKTLRYTEPPLPDNAKWYDRLAYKSMPVGFSIPFGVGVKLALSKHMAATMEWRMEKTFTDYLDDVGTVYPEQHAKYIDVNGTEFDLTDPTGNYKPGQQRGNSAFNDWFGMARVSLTWKFNLPDGRGCNLSKF
;
A
#
# COMPACT_ATOMS: atom_id res chain seq x y z
N MET A 1 11.83 -8.61 -1.23
CA MET A 1 11.64 -7.82 -2.47
C MET A 1 10.49 -8.40 -3.27
N GLY A 2 9.79 -7.59 -4.03
CA GLY A 2 8.63 -8.04 -4.79
C GLY A 2 8.09 -6.96 -5.69
N VAL A 3 6.79 -7.06 -5.99
CA VAL A 3 6.04 -6.09 -6.75
C VAL A 3 4.82 -5.64 -5.97
N SER A 4 4.47 -4.38 -6.08
CA SER A 4 3.26 -3.77 -5.53
C SER A 4 2.36 -3.25 -6.63
N TYR A 5 1.06 -3.22 -6.39
CA TYR A 5 0.05 -2.76 -7.32
C TYR A 5 -1.11 -2.11 -6.59
N TYR A 6 -1.84 -1.26 -7.29
CA TYR A 6 -2.98 -0.50 -6.80
C TYR A 6 -4.30 -1.12 -7.25
N MET A 7 -5.33 -1.01 -6.40
CA MET A 7 -6.73 -1.28 -6.72
C MET A 7 -7.61 -0.23 -6.02
N GLY A 8 -8.36 0.53 -6.80
CA GLY A 8 -9.23 1.61 -6.34
C GLY A 8 -9.83 2.36 -7.52
N ASP A 9 -10.04 3.67 -7.39
CA ASP A 9 -10.79 4.48 -8.36
C ASP A 9 -10.22 4.54 -9.78
N LEU A 10 -8.89 4.46 -9.92
CA LEU A 10 -8.23 4.41 -11.23
C LEU A 10 -8.02 2.98 -11.74
N ASN A 11 -8.09 1.97 -10.87
CA ASN A 11 -7.93 0.56 -11.24
C ASN A 11 -8.78 -0.36 -10.38
N PRO A 12 -10.08 -0.49 -10.63
CA PRO A 12 -10.95 -1.33 -9.79
C PRO A 12 -10.86 -2.83 -10.10
N THR A 13 -10.34 -3.24 -11.27
CA THR A 13 -10.54 -4.61 -11.77
C THR A 13 -9.29 -5.36 -12.22
N LEU A 14 -8.15 -4.70 -12.39
CA LEU A 14 -6.95 -5.30 -12.98
C LEU A 14 -5.83 -5.45 -11.94
N PRO A 15 -5.80 -6.54 -11.14
CA PRO A 15 -4.67 -6.83 -10.26
C PRO A 15 -3.37 -6.88 -11.06
N PHE A 16 -2.27 -6.45 -10.45
CA PHE A 16 -0.94 -6.38 -11.04
C PHE A 16 -0.76 -5.42 -12.22
N ALA A 17 -1.81 -4.69 -12.63
CA ALA A 17 -1.64 -3.65 -13.63
C ALA A 17 -0.71 -2.55 -13.09
N MET A 18 0.21 -2.08 -13.94
CA MET A 18 1.20 -1.06 -13.62
C MET A 18 2.02 -1.35 -12.36
N SER A 19 2.30 -2.64 -12.07
CA SER A 19 3.08 -3.06 -10.91
C SER A 19 4.43 -2.36 -10.83
N GLN A 20 4.84 -2.00 -9.61
CA GLN A 20 6.10 -1.34 -9.29
C GLN A 20 6.91 -2.22 -8.34
N LEU A 21 8.22 -1.95 -8.22
CA LEU A 21 9.08 -2.66 -7.29
C LEU A 21 8.73 -2.34 -5.83
N GLU A 22 8.81 -3.37 -5.00
CA GLU A 22 8.67 -3.31 -3.55
C GLU A 22 9.88 -3.97 -2.88
N TYR A 23 10.35 -3.39 -1.80
CA TYR A 23 11.40 -3.95 -0.96
C TYR A 23 11.19 -3.61 0.51
N GLY A 24 11.70 -4.48 1.38
CA GLY A 24 11.48 -4.29 2.81
C GLY A 24 12.25 -5.29 3.66
N GLY A 25 11.95 -5.25 4.94
CA GLY A 25 12.53 -6.11 5.94
C GLY A 25 11.45 -6.75 6.82
N VAL A 26 11.78 -7.91 7.38
CA VAL A 26 10.87 -8.68 8.24
C VAL A 26 11.61 -9.25 9.44
N ILE A 27 11.00 -9.11 10.60
CA ILE A 27 11.44 -9.79 11.83
C ILE A 27 10.32 -10.75 12.23
N ARG A 28 10.67 -12.03 12.40
CA ARG A 28 9.71 -13.08 12.77
C ARG A 28 10.01 -13.67 14.12
N PHE A 29 8.97 -13.83 14.91
CA PHE A 29 8.98 -14.56 16.17
C PHE A 29 8.09 -15.80 16.06
N ASN A 30 8.68 -17.00 16.01
CA ASN A 30 7.94 -18.24 15.96
C ASN A 30 7.51 -18.62 17.38
N TYR A 31 6.24 -18.42 17.70
CA TYR A 31 5.68 -18.75 19.02
C TYR A 31 5.60 -20.26 19.21
N ASN A 32 5.14 -20.98 18.17
CA ASN A 32 5.14 -22.43 18.11
C ASN A 32 5.22 -22.92 16.64
N ASN A 33 4.98 -24.21 16.39
CA ASN A 33 5.08 -24.83 15.06
C ASN A 33 4.03 -24.32 14.06
N ARG A 34 2.95 -23.70 14.56
CA ARG A 34 1.83 -23.22 13.73
C ARG A 34 1.68 -21.71 13.75
N TRP A 35 2.02 -21.04 14.85
CA TRP A 35 1.84 -19.60 15.00
C TRP A 35 3.18 -18.86 14.95
N THR A 36 3.24 -17.84 14.14
CA THR A 36 4.37 -16.92 14.02
C THR A 36 3.84 -15.50 14.09
N PHE A 37 4.46 -14.64 14.87
CA PHE A 37 4.22 -13.21 14.87
C PHE A 37 5.36 -12.51 14.15
N ARG A 38 5.04 -11.48 13.38
CA ARG A 38 6.08 -10.73 12.67
C ARG A 38 5.80 -9.22 12.67
N ALA A 39 6.88 -8.46 12.60
CA ALA A 39 6.87 -7.07 12.23
C ALA A 39 7.49 -6.95 10.82
N ASP A 40 6.79 -6.28 9.93
CA ASP A 40 7.23 -6.00 8.56
C ASP A 40 7.40 -4.51 8.36
N TYR A 41 8.44 -4.13 7.64
CA TYR A 41 8.55 -2.84 7.01
C TYR A 41 8.62 -3.04 5.50
N ALA A 42 7.83 -2.27 4.74
CA ALA A 42 7.87 -2.27 3.29
C ALA A 42 7.94 -0.83 2.75
N TYR A 43 8.79 -0.65 1.74
CA TYR A 43 8.74 0.49 0.85
C TYR A 43 8.16 0.03 -0.48
N ALA A 44 6.99 0.54 -0.82
CA ALA A 44 6.25 0.18 -2.00
C ALA A 44 5.93 1.42 -2.83
N THR A 45 5.80 1.26 -4.13
CA THR A 45 5.28 2.29 -5.02
C THR A 45 4.08 1.71 -5.75
N VAL A 46 2.96 2.43 -5.74
CA VAL A 46 1.77 2.05 -6.50
C VAL A 46 1.47 3.12 -7.54
N LYS A 47 0.97 2.68 -8.68
CA LYS A 47 0.72 3.55 -9.83
C LYS A 47 -0.54 3.12 -10.57
N ALA A 48 -1.32 4.10 -11.06
CA ALA A 48 -2.37 3.86 -12.04
C ALA A 48 -2.49 5.07 -12.97
N ASP A 49 -3.03 4.82 -14.16
CA ASP A 49 -3.23 5.80 -15.22
C ASP A 49 -4.50 5.42 -16.00
N ASP A 50 -5.47 6.32 -16.06
CA ASP A 50 -6.76 6.10 -16.72
C ASP A 50 -6.59 5.77 -18.21
N LYS A 51 -5.57 6.33 -18.89
CA LYS A 51 -5.28 6.05 -20.31
C LYS A 51 -4.76 4.63 -20.53
N ILE A 52 -4.00 4.10 -19.58
CA ILE A 52 -3.40 2.76 -19.65
C ILE A 52 -4.40 1.70 -19.18
N ILE A 53 -5.03 1.92 -18.03
CA ILE A 53 -6.02 0.99 -17.43
C ILE A 53 -7.31 0.95 -18.24
N LYS A 54 -7.71 2.07 -18.87
CA LYS A 54 -8.91 2.22 -19.70
C LYS A 54 -10.23 1.97 -18.96
N TRP A 55 -10.27 2.18 -17.66
CA TRP A 55 -11.50 2.10 -16.87
C TRP A 55 -12.37 3.35 -17.07
N ARG A 56 -11.77 4.54 -16.92
CA ARG A 56 -12.40 5.84 -17.18
C ARG A 56 -11.43 6.77 -17.96
N PRO A 57 -11.05 6.40 -19.19
CA PRO A 57 -10.00 7.09 -19.94
C PRO A 57 -10.34 8.57 -20.23
N GLU A 58 -11.62 8.95 -20.14
CA GLU A 58 -12.11 10.30 -20.34
C GLU A 58 -11.69 11.29 -19.25
N ARG A 59 -11.21 10.81 -18.07
CA ARG A 59 -10.71 11.67 -16.98
C ARG A 59 -9.26 12.08 -17.18
N GLU A 60 -8.48 11.23 -17.86
CA GLU A 60 -7.04 11.38 -18.07
C GLU A 60 -6.23 11.55 -16.78
N LEU A 61 -6.72 11.03 -15.66
CA LEU A 61 -6.03 11.07 -14.38
C LEU A 61 -4.91 10.04 -14.34
N ASN A 62 -3.83 10.40 -13.68
CA ASN A 62 -2.75 9.48 -13.34
C ASN A 62 -2.22 9.77 -11.95
N PHE A 63 -1.68 8.75 -11.29
CA PHE A 63 -0.97 8.95 -10.04
C PHE A 63 0.15 7.94 -9.85
N THR A 64 1.09 8.31 -8.99
CA THR A 64 2.12 7.46 -8.43
C THR A 64 2.20 7.75 -6.93
N SER A 65 1.96 6.77 -6.08
CA SER A 65 2.04 6.96 -4.63
C SER A 65 3.18 6.14 -4.04
N LYS A 66 4.06 6.79 -3.29
CA LYS A 66 5.15 6.15 -2.55
C LYS A 66 4.67 5.85 -1.14
N ILE A 67 4.82 4.59 -0.71
CA ILE A 67 4.27 4.06 0.54
C ILE A 67 5.40 3.52 1.40
N HIS A 68 5.43 3.94 2.66
CA HIS A 68 6.21 3.33 3.74
C HIS A 68 5.23 2.63 4.67
N ASP A 69 5.24 1.32 4.69
CA ASP A 69 4.31 0.49 5.48
C ASP A 69 5.04 -0.15 6.66
N LEU A 70 4.45 -0.06 7.83
CA LEU A 70 4.88 -0.77 9.03
C LEU A 70 3.72 -1.59 9.57
N SER A 71 3.85 -2.91 9.55
CA SER A 71 2.79 -3.82 9.93
C SER A 71 3.17 -4.83 11.00
N PHE A 72 2.17 -5.22 11.80
CA PHE A 72 2.25 -6.30 12.78
C PHE A 72 1.25 -7.37 12.40
N VAL A 73 1.75 -8.58 12.17
CA VAL A 73 1.01 -9.66 11.51
C VAL A 73 1.15 -10.95 12.30
N ALA A 74 0.04 -11.69 12.44
CA ALA A 74 0.02 -13.06 12.91
C ALA A 74 -0.10 -14.01 11.70
N GLU A 75 0.74 -15.03 11.65
CA GLU A 75 0.76 -16.07 10.61
C GLU A 75 0.32 -17.39 11.21
N PHE A 76 -0.54 -18.11 10.49
CA PHE A 76 -0.93 -19.49 10.82
C PHE A 76 -0.40 -20.46 9.76
N ASN A 77 0.51 -21.35 10.17
CA ASN A 77 1.08 -22.40 9.33
C ASN A 77 0.14 -23.61 9.30
N PHE A 78 -0.31 -24.03 8.12
CA PHE A 78 -1.18 -25.20 7.97
C PHE A 78 -0.45 -26.50 8.28
N LEU A 79 0.82 -26.55 7.96
CA LEU A 79 1.69 -27.67 8.29
C LEU A 79 2.66 -27.29 9.40
N GLU A 80 3.07 -28.26 10.21
CA GLU A 80 4.13 -28.04 11.18
C GLU A 80 5.43 -27.70 10.46
N TYR A 81 6.00 -26.58 10.79
CA TYR A 81 7.16 -26.03 10.11
C TYR A 81 8.36 -25.90 11.04
N TYR A 82 9.47 -26.49 10.63
CA TYR A 82 10.74 -26.41 11.34
C TYR A 82 11.88 -26.12 10.39
N THR A 83 12.58 -25.04 10.62
CA THR A 83 13.81 -24.74 9.89
C THR A 83 14.86 -25.80 10.23
N GLY A 84 15.37 -26.50 9.20
CA GLY A 84 16.39 -27.56 9.34
C GLY A 84 15.87 -28.96 9.51
N ASN A 85 14.56 -29.18 9.44
CA ASN A 85 14.00 -30.55 9.42
C ASN A 85 13.60 -30.93 7.97
N PRO A 86 14.24 -31.95 7.35
CA PRO A 86 13.94 -32.34 5.97
C PRO A 86 12.50 -32.81 5.73
N LYS A 87 11.81 -33.29 6.77
CA LYS A 87 10.44 -33.81 6.68
C LYS A 87 9.39 -32.75 6.91
N ARG A 88 9.77 -31.55 7.42
CA ARG A 88 8.86 -30.46 7.81
C ARG A 88 9.39 -29.10 7.34
N ASN A 89 9.89 -29.08 6.11
CA ASN A 89 10.58 -27.94 5.53
C ASN A 89 9.70 -27.02 4.70
N VAL A 90 8.45 -27.38 4.44
CA VAL A 90 7.48 -26.58 3.66
C VAL A 90 6.20 -26.40 4.46
N SER A 91 5.65 -25.19 4.48
CA SER A 91 4.31 -24.93 4.99
C SER A 91 3.64 -23.81 4.22
N PRO A 92 2.45 -24.04 3.65
CA PRO A 92 1.53 -22.97 3.33
C PRO A 92 1.08 -22.27 4.62
N TYR A 93 0.79 -20.98 4.54
CA TYR A 93 0.27 -20.21 5.66
C TYR A 93 -0.69 -19.12 5.18
N ILE A 94 -1.58 -18.74 6.09
CA ILE A 94 -2.39 -17.53 5.98
C ILE A 94 -1.91 -16.53 7.02
N PHE A 95 -2.20 -15.28 6.81
CA PHE A 95 -1.85 -14.24 7.77
C PHE A 95 -2.84 -13.09 7.75
N GLY A 96 -2.87 -12.36 8.86
CA GLY A 96 -3.63 -11.13 9.01
C GLY A 96 -3.06 -10.29 10.14
N GLY A 97 -3.35 -8.99 10.12
CA GLY A 97 -2.79 -8.09 11.12
C GLY A 97 -3.32 -6.67 11.01
N ILE A 98 -2.49 -5.74 11.48
CA ILE A 98 -2.75 -4.29 11.43
C ILE A 98 -1.52 -3.60 10.87
N SER A 99 -1.73 -2.51 10.14
CA SER A 99 -0.65 -1.69 9.61
C SER A 99 -0.93 -0.21 9.75
N VAL A 100 0.16 0.55 9.83
CA VAL A 100 0.21 2.00 9.70
C VAL A 100 1.14 2.31 8.54
N PHE A 101 0.68 3.14 7.61
CA PHE A 101 1.50 3.50 6.47
C PHE A 101 1.54 5.01 6.26
N TYR A 102 2.69 5.50 5.82
CA TYR A 102 2.89 6.85 5.34
C TYR A 102 2.91 6.82 3.81
N TYR A 103 2.18 7.73 3.16
CA TYR A 103 2.06 7.73 1.71
C TYR A 103 2.08 9.16 1.14
N THR A 104 2.58 9.27 -0.08
CA THR A 104 2.67 10.53 -0.79
C THR A 104 2.27 10.33 -2.25
N PRO A 105 1.10 10.83 -2.67
CA PRO A 105 0.65 10.78 -4.05
C PRO A 105 1.32 11.88 -4.90
N PHE A 106 1.68 11.52 -6.13
CA PHE A 106 2.22 12.40 -7.16
C PHE A 106 1.41 12.20 -8.44
N ALA A 107 1.19 13.26 -9.21
CA ALA A 107 0.78 13.18 -10.60
C ALA A 107 2.02 13.26 -11.51
N GLU A 108 2.01 12.56 -12.62
CA GLU A 108 3.05 12.64 -13.65
C GLU A 108 2.60 13.61 -14.75
N ILE A 109 3.31 14.72 -14.90
CA ILE A 109 3.06 15.77 -15.90
C ILE A 109 4.33 15.94 -16.72
N ASN A 110 4.26 15.63 -18.03
CA ASN A 110 5.40 15.73 -18.96
C ASN A 110 6.67 15.00 -18.45
N GLY A 111 6.50 13.86 -17.75
CA GLY A 111 7.61 13.09 -17.18
C GLY A 111 8.15 13.62 -15.84
N GLU A 112 7.57 14.67 -15.29
CA GLU A 112 7.89 15.20 -13.96
C GLU A 112 6.84 14.74 -12.93
N LEU A 113 7.31 14.31 -11.74
CA LEU A 113 6.42 13.91 -10.63
C LEU A 113 6.08 15.13 -9.78
N VAL A 114 4.83 15.56 -9.83
CA VAL A 114 4.27 16.69 -9.08
C VAL A 114 3.58 16.17 -7.84
N ASN A 115 4.00 16.65 -6.65
CA ASN A 115 3.39 16.24 -5.38
C ASN A 115 1.98 16.83 -5.24
N LEU A 116 0.99 15.97 -5.04
CA LEU A 116 -0.41 16.38 -4.94
C LEU A 116 -0.82 16.92 -3.56
N ARG A 117 0.06 16.83 -2.55
CA ARG A 117 -0.25 17.23 -1.16
C ARG A 117 0.42 18.50 -0.69
N TYR A 118 1.56 18.84 -1.25
CA TYR A 118 2.35 19.95 -0.75
C TYR A 118 2.47 21.06 -1.80
N GLU A 119 2.22 22.28 -1.36
CA GLU A 119 2.66 23.44 -2.14
C GLU A 119 4.18 23.42 -2.23
N ASN A 120 4.67 23.30 -3.43
CA ASN A 120 6.09 23.51 -3.68
C ASN A 120 6.28 24.99 -4.04
N PRO A 121 6.98 25.80 -3.22
CA PRO A 121 7.18 27.21 -3.51
C PRO A 121 7.92 27.45 -4.83
N LYS A 122 8.65 26.47 -5.35
CA LYS A 122 9.33 26.54 -6.65
C LYS A 122 8.41 26.23 -7.82
N THR A 123 7.37 25.41 -7.62
CA THR A 123 6.47 24.93 -8.67
C THR A 123 5.09 25.59 -8.61
N LYS A 124 4.85 26.49 -7.63
CA LYS A 124 3.57 27.22 -7.45
C LYS A 124 2.32 26.33 -7.56
N THR A 125 2.40 25.08 -7.10
CA THR A 125 1.24 24.19 -7.05
C THR A 125 0.24 24.75 -6.05
N LEU A 126 -0.91 25.18 -6.54
CA LEU A 126 -2.00 25.66 -5.68
C LEU A 126 -2.79 24.45 -5.17
N ARG A 127 -2.93 24.36 -3.85
CA ARG A 127 -3.86 23.39 -3.25
C ARG A 127 -5.29 23.84 -3.51
N TYR A 128 -6.14 22.91 -3.91
CA TYR A 128 -7.56 23.13 -3.78
C TYR A 128 -8.00 22.94 -2.32
N THR A 129 -9.00 23.72 -1.91
CA THR A 129 -9.59 23.60 -0.58
C THR A 129 -10.46 22.34 -0.58
N GLU A 130 -10.08 21.34 0.22
CA GLU A 130 -10.93 20.18 0.41
C GLU A 130 -12.28 20.60 1.02
N PRO A 131 -13.39 20.00 0.60
CA PRO A 131 -14.65 20.24 1.26
C PRO A 131 -14.50 19.89 2.76
N PRO A 132 -15.08 20.70 3.67
CA PRO A 132 -14.99 20.42 5.08
C PRO A 132 -15.59 19.06 5.39
N LEU A 133 -14.94 18.31 6.28
CA LEU A 133 -15.52 17.07 6.79
C LEU A 133 -16.89 17.37 7.41
N PRO A 134 -17.91 16.52 7.18
CA PRO A 134 -19.22 16.70 7.82
C PRO A 134 -19.07 16.64 9.35
N ASP A 135 -19.94 17.38 10.06
CA ASP A 135 -19.88 17.48 11.52
C ASP A 135 -19.96 16.11 12.24
N ASN A 136 -20.61 15.14 11.61
CA ASN A 136 -20.73 13.77 12.09
C ASN A 136 -19.57 12.87 11.67
N ALA A 137 -18.51 13.39 11.06
CA ALA A 137 -17.36 12.61 10.64
C ALA A 137 -16.71 11.89 11.84
N LYS A 138 -16.52 10.59 11.69
CA LYS A 138 -15.90 9.75 12.70
C LYS A 138 -14.40 10.01 12.75
N TRP A 139 -13.76 9.61 13.84
CA TRP A 139 -12.32 9.83 14.04
C TRP A 139 -11.46 9.22 12.92
N TYR A 140 -11.86 8.07 12.36
CA TYR A 140 -11.15 7.42 11.27
C TYR A 140 -11.36 8.15 9.92
N ASP A 141 -12.51 8.80 9.69
CA ASP A 141 -12.72 9.65 8.53
C ASP A 141 -11.76 10.85 8.56
N ARG A 142 -11.52 11.38 9.77
CA ARG A 142 -10.52 12.45 9.98
C ARG A 142 -9.10 12.00 9.69
N LEU A 143 -8.74 10.75 10.03
CA LEU A 143 -7.44 10.17 9.70
C LEU A 143 -7.29 9.85 8.21
N ALA A 144 -8.38 9.52 7.54
CA ALA A 144 -8.42 9.28 6.11
C ALA A 144 -8.41 10.58 5.27
N TYR A 145 -8.57 11.73 5.94
CA TYR A 145 -8.65 13.01 5.25
C TYR A 145 -7.34 13.35 4.53
N LYS A 146 -7.46 13.98 3.37
CA LYS A 146 -6.35 14.24 2.42
C LYS A 146 -5.14 14.94 3.05
N SER A 147 -5.33 15.76 4.06
CA SER A 147 -4.24 16.49 4.72
C SER A 147 -3.29 15.61 5.52
N MET A 148 -3.72 14.38 5.90
CA MET A 148 -2.87 13.47 6.68
C MET A 148 -2.15 12.47 5.76
N PRO A 149 -0.81 12.47 5.75
CA PRO A 149 -0.04 11.52 4.95
C PRO A 149 0.05 10.12 5.57
N VAL A 150 -0.65 9.88 6.68
CA VAL A 150 -0.64 8.63 7.43
C VAL A 150 -2.00 7.95 7.30
N GLY A 151 -1.99 6.68 6.93
CA GLY A 151 -3.16 5.83 6.85
C GLY A 151 -3.03 4.57 7.70
N PHE A 152 -4.16 3.91 7.93
CA PHE A 152 -4.24 2.60 8.57
C PHE A 152 -4.75 1.58 7.56
N SER A 153 -4.31 0.32 7.71
CA SER A 153 -4.79 -0.78 6.89
C SER A 153 -4.88 -2.08 7.68
N ILE A 154 -5.56 -3.04 7.08
CA ILE A 154 -5.61 -4.43 7.52
C ILE A 154 -4.87 -5.26 6.46
N PRO A 155 -3.60 -5.66 6.73
CA PRO A 155 -2.89 -6.64 5.91
C PRO A 155 -3.49 -8.02 6.09
N PHE A 156 -3.67 -8.73 4.99
CA PHE A 156 -4.01 -10.15 4.99
C PHE A 156 -3.50 -10.81 3.71
N GLY A 157 -3.37 -12.13 3.75
CA GLY A 157 -2.88 -12.83 2.58
C GLY A 157 -2.52 -14.28 2.84
N VAL A 158 -1.86 -14.84 1.85
CA VAL A 158 -1.42 -16.23 1.82
C VAL A 158 0.04 -16.31 1.41
N GLY A 159 0.71 -17.38 1.83
CA GLY A 159 2.08 -17.60 1.42
C GLY A 159 2.54 -19.04 1.63
N VAL A 160 3.75 -19.29 1.19
CA VAL A 160 4.45 -20.55 1.39
C VAL A 160 5.83 -20.29 1.98
N LYS A 161 6.18 -21.02 3.03
CA LYS A 161 7.51 -21.03 3.64
C LYS A 161 8.26 -22.28 3.18
N LEU A 162 9.54 -22.12 2.87
CA LEU A 162 10.47 -23.18 2.52
C LEU A 162 11.74 -23.06 3.37
N ALA A 163 12.02 -24.03 4.21
CA ALA A 163 13.30 -24.11 4.91
C ALA A 163 14.38 -24.59 3.95
N LEU A 164 15.35 -23.73 3.64
CA LEU A 164 16.48 -24.04 2.76
C LEU A 164 17.62 -24.73 3.51
N SER A 165 17.80 -24.37 4.77
CA SER A 165 18.83 -24.95 5.64
C SER A 165 18.41 -24.89 7.11
N LYS A 166 19.31 -25.25 8.02
CA LYS A 166 19.10 -25.14 9.48
C LYS A 166 18.86 -23.70 9.93
N HIS A 167 19.36 -22.73 9.18
CA HIS A 167 19.33 -21.32 9.57
C HIS A 167 18.66 -20.41 8.52
N MET A 168 18.37 -20.92 7.32
CA MET A 168 17.81 -20.12 6.23
C MET A 168 16.45 -20.63 5.82
N ALA A 169 15.54 -19.69 5.54
CA ALA A 169 14.25 -19.98 4.95
C ALA A 169 13.92 -18.94 3.87
N ALA A 170 13.26 -19.42 2.82
CA ALA A 170 12.62 -18.58 1.82
C ALA A 170 11.11 -18.53 2.06
N THR A 171 10.49 -17.41 1.73
CA THR A 171 9.03 -17.31 1.71
C THR A 171 8.58 -16.62 0.43
N MET A 172 7.47 -17.09 -0.10
CA MET A 172 6.74 -16.44 -1.18
C MET A 172 5.34 -16.10 -0.67
N GLU A 173 4.90 -14.87 -0.85
CA GLU A 173 3.63 -14.43 -0.30
C GLU A 173 2.91 -13.46 -1.25
N TRP A 174 1.59 -13.55 -1.24
CA TRP A 174 0.67 -12.59 -1.81
C TRP A 174 -0.11 -11.93 -0.68
N ARG A 175 -0.02 -10.60 -0.61
CA ARG A 175 -0.55 -9.76 0.45
C ARG A 175 -1.49 -8.71 -0.14
N MET A 176 -2.61 -8.50 0.51
CA MET A 176 -3.53 -7.39 0.27
C MET A 176 -3.58 -6.49 1.49
N GLU A 177 -3.64 -5.20 1.25
CA GLU A 177 -3.81 -4.15 2.25
C GLU A 177 -5.16 -3.49 2.02
N LYS A 178 -6.12 -3.77 2.89
CA LYS A 178 -7.36 -3.03 2.94
C LYS A 178 -7.14 -1.73 3.68
N THR A 179 -7.05 -0.62 2.98
CA THR A 179 -6.83 0.69 3.61
C THR A 179 -8.14 1.29 4.13
N PHE A 180 -8.03 2.29 5.00
CA PHE A 180 -9.14 3.10 5.49
C PHE A 180 -9.09 4.52 4.93
N THR A 181 -8.40 4.73 3.80
CA THR A 181 -8.34 5.99 3.07
C THR A 181 -8.81 5.82 1.63
N ASP A 182 -9.44 6.86 1.09
CA ASP A 182 -9.89 7.01 -0.30
C ASP A 182 -8.97 8.00 -1.06
N TYR A 183 -7.78 8.28 -0.50
CA TYR A 183 -6.87 9.28 -1.03
C TYR A 183 -5.46 8.77 -1.29
N LEU A 184 -5.32 7.45 -1.48
CA LEU A 184 -4.04 6.87 -1.85
C LEU A 184 -3.61 7.32 -3.25
N ASP A 185 -4.60 7.52 -4.12
CA ASP A 185 -4.48 8.04 -5.50
C ASP A 185 -4.83 9.53 -5.64
N ASP A 186 -5.20 10.20 -4.53
CA ASP A 186 -5.70 11.57 -4.52
C ASP A 186 -7.03 11.79 -5.25
N VAL A 187 -7.77 10.71 -5.55
CA VAL A 187 -9.06 10.76 -6.25
C VAL A 187 -10.17 10.29 -5.31
N GLY A 188 -10.87 11.23 -4.69
CA GLY A 188 -12.01 10.93 -3.82
C GLY A 188 -13.24 11.71 -4.23
N THR A 189 -14.42 11.26 -3.78
CA THR A 189 -15.70 11.97 -3.77
C THR A 189 -16.10 12.65 -5.09
N VAL A 190 -16.07 13.99 -5.13
CA VAL A 190 -16.56 14.84 -6.22
C VAL A 190 -15.50 15.84 -6.67
N TYR A 191 -15.68 16.38 -7.89
CA TYR A 191 -14.86 17.50 -8.35
C TYR A 191 -15.12 18.75 -7.49
N PRO A 192 -14.06 19.36 -6.93
CA PRO A 192 -14.17 20.55 -6.09
C PRO A 192 -14.44 21.82 -6.94
N GLU A 193 -14.83 22.90 -6.28
CA GLU A 193 -14.98 24.22 -6.92
C GLU A 193 -13.63 24.82 -7.31
N GLN A 194 -12.59 24.55 -6.51
CA GLN A 194 -11.25 25.05 -6.76
C GLN A 194 -10.35 23.86 -7.16
N HIS A 195 -9.78 23.94 -8.35
CA HIS A 195 -8.89 22.92 -8.87
C HIS A 195 -7.45 23.12 -8.40
N ALA A 196 -6.77 22.02 -8.10
CA ALA A 196 -5.32 22.02 -7.89
C ALA A 196 -4.62 22.24 -9.24
N LYS A 197 -3.74 23.23 -9.29
CA LYS A 197 -3.02 23.60 -10.51
C LYS A 197 -1.52 23.52 -10.31
N TYR A 198 -0.84 23.12 -11.35
CA TYR A 198 0.61 23.09 -11.43
C TYR A 198 1.08 24.03 -12.54
N ILE A 199 2.08 24.85 -12.26
CA ILE A 199 2.72 25.72 -13.25
C ILE A 199 4.15 25.23 -13.43
N ASP A 200 4.48 24.82 -14.66
CA ASP A 200 5.81 24.34 -15.01
C ASP A 200 6.85 25.48 -15.07
N VAL A 201 8.10 25.12 -15.33
CA VAL A 201 9.21 26.09 -15.44
C VAL A 201 9.06 27.07 -16.60
N ASN A 202 8.24 26.74 -17.60
CA ASN A 202 7.95 27.58 -18.77
C ASN A 202 6.75 28.50 -18.56
N GLY A 203 6.07 28.39 -17.41
CA GLY A 203 4.86 29.14 -17.11
C GLY A 203 3.58 28.51 -17.63
N THR A 204 3.61 27.27 -18.11
CA THR A 204 2.41 26.55 -18.56
C THR A 204 1.64 26.02 -17.35
N GLU A 205 0.36 26.32 -17.30
CA GLU A 205 -0.55 25.86 -16.26
C GLU A 205 -1.20 24.53 -16.62
N PHE A 206 -1.13 23.57 -15.70
CA PHE A 206 -1.78 22.26 -15.81
C PHE A 206 -2.81 22.10 -14.68
N ASP A 207 -4.01 21.67 -15.03
CA ASP A 207 -5.03 21.32 -14.05
C ASP A 207 -4.81 19.86 -13.58
N LEU A 208 -4.52 19.69 -12.28
CA LEU A 208 -4.29 18.37 -11.67
C LEU A 208 -5.58 17.68 -11.23
N THR A 209 -6.65 18.46 -11.11
CA THR A 209 -7.96 17.96 -10.66
C THR A 209 -8.80 17.46 -11.81
N ASP A 210 -8.82 18.21 -12.91
CA ASP A 210 -9.51 17.90 -14.16
C ASP A 210 -8.63 18.27 -15.36
N PRO A 211 -7.70 17.39 -15.77
CA PRO A 211 -6.82 17.67 -16.90
C PRO A 211 -7.56 17.93 -18.22
N THR A 212 -8.79 17.44 -18.33
CA THR A 212 -9.60 17.56 -19.56
C THR A 212 -10.48 18.81 -19.61
N GLY A 213 -10.76 19.43 -18.44
CA GLY A 213 -11.66 20.57 -18.32
C GLY A 213 -13.14 20.25 -18.61
N ASN A 214 -13.52 18.97 -18.59
CA ASN A 214 -14.85 18.51 -18.97
C ASN A 214 -15.83 18.37 -17.81
N TYR A 215 -15.36 18.47 -16.57
CA TYR A 215 -16.16 18.18 -15.39
C TYR A 215 -16.54 19.46 -14.64
N LYS A 216 -17.73 19.44 -14.03
CA LYS A 216 -18.24 20.55 -13.22
C LYS A 216 -18.10 20.24 -11.73
N PRO A 217 -17.94 21.26 -10.86
CA PRO A 217 -17.99 21.08 -9.43
C PRO A 217 -19.22 20.27 -8.99
N GLY A 218 -19.03 19.33 -8.05
CA GLY A 218 -20.07 18.45 -7.55
C GLY A 218 -20.33 17.19 -8.38
N GLN A 219 -19.75 17.05 -9.58
CA GLN A 219 -19.79 15.78 -10.33
C GLN A 219 -18.90 14.73 -9.66
N GLN A 220 -19.29 13.46 -9.77
CA GLN A 220 -18.52 12.35 -9.19
C GLN A 220 -17.13 12.24 -9.83
N ARG A 221 -16.07 12.31 -9.00
CA ARG A 221 -14.68 12.13 -9.40
C ARG A 221 -14.17 10.74 -9.02
N GLY A 222 -14.32 10.34 -7.77
CA GLY A 222 -14.04 9.02 -7.22
C GLY A 222 -15.29 8.34 -6.68
N ASN A 223 -15.13 7.16 -6.08
CA ASN A 223 -16.20 6.40 -5.44
C ASN A 223 -15.98 6.29 -3.94
N SER A 224 -16.45 7.25 -3.18
CA SER A 224 -16.32 7.32 -1.71
C SER A 224 -16.93 6.14 -0.94
N ALA A 225 -17.65 5.23 -1.60
CA ALA A 225 -18.18 4.02 -0.97
C ALA A 225 -17.11 2.92 -0.80
N PHE A 226 -15.99 3.02 -1.52
CA PHE A 226 -14.93 2.01 -1.51
C PHE A 226 -13.58 2.70 -1.30
N ASN A 227 -12.94 2.41 -0.18
CA ASN A 227 -11.58 2.86 0.06
C ASN A 227 -10.58 2.17 -0.88
N ASP A 228 -9.44 2.81 -1.07
CA ASP A 228 -8.35 2.27 -1.86
C ASP A 228 -7.71 1.02 -1.22
N TRP A 229 -7.20 0.15 -2.06
CA TRP A 229 -6.45 -1.03 -1.67
C TRP A 229 -5.11 -1.03 -2.40
N PHE A 230 -4.14 -1.68 -1.81
CA PHE A 230 -2.93 -2.05 -2.54
C PHE A 230 -2.52 -3.48 -2.22
N GLY A 231 -1.89 -4.11 -3.19
CA GLY A 231 -1.41 -5.47 -3.05
C GLY A 231 0.09 -5.58 -3.27
N MET A 232 0.67 -6.63 -2.71
CA MET A 232 2.09 -6.96 -2.86
C MET A 232 2.25 -8.45 -3.11
N ALA A 233 3.13 -8.80 -4.06
CA ALA A 233 3.60 -10.17 -4.22
C ALA A 233 5.12 -10.16 -4.03
N ARG A 234 5.60 -10.86 -3.00
CA ARG A 234 6.99 -10.78 -2.57
C ARG A 234 7.65 -12.13 -2.33
N VAL A 235 8.96 -12.15 -2.51
CA VAL A 235 9.84 -13.22 -2.07
C VAL A 235 10.77 -12.67 -0.99
N SER A 236 10.96 -13.41 0.11
CA SER A 236 11.90 -13.01 1.14
C SER A 236 12.81 -14.16 1.58
N LEU A 237 14.02 -13.81 1.96
CA LEU A 237 14.96 -14.71 2.61
C LEU A 237 15.10 -14.29 4.06
N THR A 238 15.02 -15.26 4.97
CA THR A 238 15.16 -15.01 6.41
C THR A 238 16.27 -15.87 6.99
N TRP A 239 16.97 -15.28 7.97
CA TRP A 239 17.98 -15.98 8.74
C TRP A 239 17.51 -16.18 10.17
N LYS A 240 17.64 -17.42 10.68
CA LYS A 240 17.26 -17.78 12.04
C LYS A 240 18.44 -17.58 12.99
N PHE A 241 18.25 -16.77 13.99
CA PHE A 241 19.16 -16.62 15.14
C PHE A 241 18.62 -17.41 16.32
N ASN A 242 19.47 -18.16 16.99
CA ASN A 242 19.15 -18.74 18.30
C ASN A 242 19.63 -17.75 19.36
N LEU A 243 18.72 -17.16 20.12
CA LEU A 243 19.08 -16.33 21.26
C LEU A 243 19.74 -17.20 22.35
N PRO A 244 20.85 -16.75 22.96
CA PRO A 244 21.63 -17.57 23.90
C PRO A 244 20.94 -17.88 25.24
N ASP A 245 19.89 -17.14 25.59
CA ASP A 245 19.17 -17.36 26.85
C ASP A 245 18.26 -18.59 26.71
N GLY A 246 18.60 -19.65 27.42
CA GLY A 246 18.01 -20.98 27.45
C GLY A 246 16.50 -21.12 27.71
N ARG A 247 15.70 -20.14 27.33
CA ARG A 247 14.23 -20.16 27.20
C ARG A 247 13.77 -20.20 25.76
N GLY A 248 14.62 -20.67 24.84
CA GLY A 248 14.15 -21.15 23.56
C GLY A 248 13.13 -22.24 23.84
N CYS A 249 11.92 -22.15 23.31
CA CYS A 249 10.91 -23.22 23.40
C CYS A 249 11.54 -24.56 23.09
N ASN A 250 11.98 -25.28 24.12
CA ASN A 250 12.32 -26.68 24.05
C ASN A 250 11.02 -27.48 23.90
N LEU A 251 10.36 -27.34 22.75
CA LEU A 251 9.24 -28.18 22.32
C LEU A 251 9.76 -29.48 21.68
N SER A 252 10.94 -29.95 22.09
CA SER A 252 11.44 -31.27 21.72
C SER A 252 11.05 -32.39 22.71
N LYS A 253 10.09 -32.10 23.60
CA LYS A 253 9.51 -33.12 24.46
C LYS A 253 7.99 -33.07 24.35
N PHE A 254 7.47 -33.67 23.27
CA PHE A 254 6.18 -34.40 23.21
C PHE A 254 6.13 -35.17 21.89
#